data_36bae3d2e64cb43375e84f8e8c7b6c5d
#
_entry.id   36bae3d2e64cb43375e84f8e8c7b6c5d
#
_cell.length_a   1.000
_cell.length_b   1.000
_cell.length_c   1.000
_cell.angle_alpha   90.00
_cell.angle_beta   90.00
_cell.angle_gamma   90.00
#
_symmetry.space_group_name_H-M   'P 1'
#
loop_
_entity.id
_entity.type
_entity.pdbx_description
1 polymer ?
#
loop_
_entity_poly.entity_id
_entity_poly.type
_entity_poly.pdbx_seq_one_letter_code
_entity_poly.pdbx_strand_id
1 'polypeptide(L)'
;VLELLRGVQRGSELRKISLSRLRRALQNKETQQKFVRLDGSIRTLIGLFTSSLADMQMEAARCLHELSHSSDPAVVEACLPVTSYLLTYLSGHSVEFTELCLYTLGNLAVESEAVRKQLLPQGIIPVLASCIQSPHEAVLEGLGYILSQLLQAKEAPTEIIPLVLDSVLPKHILRLVCSGLKAATGAAVEFAWCLHYIVCSHAADAALLSLGALPALTSLLLDLASEIPQNTPEGLELLVCPVLRCLSNLLAEETGCEGQIQDERLLIALFLILQCFLQQHPFIVQECLWLLNNLTADEPFFCFALLSLDLLPALLQLLPCSQMASVLVLTVLCNIAEKGPAYCQQLHWQPALPLLLPTLTLPDPEVVGQCLELLHLLFLHWPEATADFARQGGHWALEQLQSTPELQERARALLDMIRQPLGPSTFS
;
A
#
# COMPACT_ATOMS: atom_id res chain seq x y z
N VAL A 1 -30.27 -20.32 22.91
CA VAL A 1 -30.03 -18.90 22.85
C VAL A 1 -30.97 -18.16 23.79
N LEU A 2 -32.27 -18.36 23.72
CA LEU A 2 -33.26 -17.73 24.59
C LEU A 2 -32.98 -17.98 26.08
N GLU A 3 -32.64 -19.24 26.45
CA GLU A 3 -32.31 -19.59 27.83
C GLU A 3 -31.05 -18.87 28.33
N LEU A 4 -30.04 -18.73 27.48
CA LEU A 4 -28.83 -17.98 27.80
C LEU A 4 -29.14 -16.49 28.01
N LEU A 5 -29.99 -15.89 27.19
CA LEU A 5 -30.43 -14.51 27.37
C LEU A 5 -31.18 -14.32 28.68
N ARG A 6 -32.11 -15.21 28.98
CA ARG A 6 -32.87 -15.21 30.25
C ARG A 6 -31.96 -15.37 31.47
N GLY A 7 -30.94 -16.25 31.39
CA GLY A 7 -29.94 -16.42 32.44
C GLY A 7 -29.14 -15.14 32.70
N VAL A 8 -28.81 -14.40 31.65
CA VAL A 8 -28.12 -13.13 31.74
C VAL A 8 -29.02 -12.02 32.29
N GLN A 9 -30.33 -12.03 31.98
CA GLN A 9 -31.29 -11.01 32.47
C GLN A 9 -31.67 -11.17 33.92
N ARG A 10 -31.61 -12.38 34.51
CA ARG A 10 -32.13 -12.69 35.86
C ARG A 10 -31.31 -12.20 37.05
N GLY A 11 -30.18 -11.56 36.88
CA GLY A 11 -29.47 -10.88 37.97
C GLY A 11 -28.95 -11.78 39.10
N SER A 12 -28.70 -13.08 38.83
CA SER A 12 -28.16 -14.02 39.82
C SER A 12 -26.63 -14.14 39.74
N GLU A 13 -26.01 -14.84 40.71
CA GLU A 13 -24.56 -15.14 40.69
C GLU A 13 -24.17 -15.95 39.43
N LEU A 14 -25.11 -16.65 38.83
CA LEU A 14 -24.96 -17.41 37.60
C LEU A 14 -24.91 -16.51 36.36
N ARG A 15 -25.14 -15.21 36.46
CA ARG A 15 -25.14 -14.26 35.34
C ARG A 15 -23.81 -14.25 34.60
N LYS A 16 -22.70 -14.22 35.30
CA LYS A 16 -21.35 -14.25 34.73
C LYS A 16 -21.11 -15.53 33.93
N ILE A 17 -21.54 -16.68 34.46
CA ILE A 17 -21.43 -17.97 33.78
C ILE A 17 -22.30 -17.98 32.51
N SER A 18 -23.54 -17.49 32.62
CA SER A 18 -24.47 -17.40 31.48
C SER A 18 -23.91 -16.48 30.38
N LEU A 19 -23.32 -15.35 30.77
CA LEU A 19 -22.72 -14.40 29.86
C LEU A 19 -21.49 -14.98 29.13
N SER A 20 -20.64 -15.71 29.83
CA SER A 20 -19.50 -16.43 29.23
C SER A 20 -19.96 -17.52 28.26
N ARG A 21 -21.03 -18.23 28.59
CA ARG A 21 -21.65 -19.22 27.69
C ARG A 21 -22.24 -18.56 26.45
N LEU A 22 -22.89 -17.41 26.62
CA LEU A 22 -23.43 -16.63 25.51
C LEU A 22 -22.29 -16.19 24.57
N ARG A 23 -21.20 -15.68 25.10
CA ARG A 23 -20.02 -15.29 24.30
C ARG A 23 -19.54 -16.44 23.43
N ARG A 24 -19.39 -17.64 24.00
CA ARG A 24 -18.97 -18.84 23.24
C ARG A 24 -19.98 -19.23 22.16
N ALA A 25 -21.27 -19.15 22.49
CA ALA A 25 -22.34 -19.43 21.54
C ALA A 25 -22.38 -18.45 20.38
N LEU A 26 -22.08 -17.17 20.63
CA LEU A 26 -22.05 -16.11 19.61
C LEU A 26 -20.89 -16.24 18.61
N GLN A 27 -19.97 -17.17 18.78
CA GLN A 27 -18.99 -17.53 17.74
C GLN A 27 -19.64 -18.23 16.55
N ASN A 28 -20.84 -18.77 16.73
CA ASN A 28 -21.60 -19.41 15.67
C ASN A 28 -22.52 -18.41 14.95
N LYS A 29 -22.45 -18.39 13.62
CA LYS A 29 -23.22 -17.48 12.76
C LYS A 29 -24.74 -17.58 12.96
N GLU A 30 -25.26 -18.80 13.05
CA GLU A 30 -26.69 -19.05 13.26
C GLU A 30 -27.14 -18.54 14.63
N THR A 31 -26.33 -18.73 15.65
CA THR A 31 -26.58 -18.22 17.00
C THR A 31 -26.62 -16.68 17.02
N GLN A 32 -25.72 -16.02 16.31
CA GLN A 32 -25.72 -14.55 16.17
C GLN A 32 -27.04 -14.06 15.57
N GLN A 33 -27.49 -14.68 14.50
CA GLN A 33 -28.74 -14.32 13.82
C GLN A 33 -29.96 -14.54 14.72
N LYS A 34 -30.01 -15.63 15.46
CA LYS A 34 -31.08 -15.90 16.42
C LYS A 34 -31.07 -14.94 17.59
N PHE A 35 -29.89 -14.64 18.11
CA PHE A 35 -29.72 -13.75 19.27
C PHE A 35 -30.24 -12.33 18.98
N VAL A 36 -29.85 -11.72 17.86
CA VAL A 36 -30.24 -10.33 17.56
C VAL A 36 -31.74 -10.18 17.27
N ARG A 37 -32.43 -11.29 16.93
CA ARG A 37 -33.87 -11.32 16.72
C ARG A 37 -34.69 -11.40 18.02
N LEU A 38 -34.02 -11.79 19.12
CA LEU A 38 -34.70 -11.86 20.41
C LEU A 38 -34.95 -10.45 20.95
N ASP A 39 -36.16 -10.23 21.42
CA ASP A 39 -36.53 -8.95 22.00
C ASP A 39 -35.66 -8.57 23.21
N GLY A 40 -35.14 -7.38 23.21
CA GLY A 40 -34.30 -6.87 24.28
C GLY A 40 -32.90 -7.45 24.37
N SER A 41 -32.46 -8.29 23.41
CA SER A 41 -31.15 -8.93 23.45
C SER A 41 -29.99 -7.94 23.43
N ILE A 42 -29.99 -7.02 22.50
CA ILE A 42 -28.94 -5.99 22.39
C ILE A 42 -29.03 -5.00 23.54
N ARG A 43 -30.24 -4.62 23.95
CA ARG A 43 -30.44 -3.75 25.13
C ARG A 43 -29.84 -4.36 26.39
N THR A 44 -29.98 -5.66 26.59
CA THR A 44 -29.38 -6.40 27.70
C THR A 44 -27.85 -6.31 27.66
N LEU A 45 -27.24 -6.55 26.49
CA LEU A 45 -25.79 -6.41 26.34
C LEU A 45 -25.32 -4.97 26.60
N ILE A 46 -26.04 -3.96 26.11
CA ILE A 46 -25.71 -2.55 26.39
C ILE A 46 -25.77 -2.26 27.89
N GLY A 47 -26.80 -2.75 28.59
CA GLY A 47 -26.92 -2.57 30.01
C GLY A 47 -25.76 -3.17 30.80
N LEU A 48 -25.27 -4.34 30.41
CA LEU A 48 -24.09 -4.97 31.01
C LEU A 48 -22.78 -4.30 30.60
N PHE A 49 -22.67 -3.87 29.36
CA PHE A 49 -21.54 -3.12 28.84
C PHE A 49 -21.35 -1.76 29.57
N THR A 50 -22.43 -1.13 30.00
CA THR A 50 -22.41 0.10 30.75
C THR A 50 -22.44 -0.10 32.28
N SER A 51 -22.34 -1.35 32.76
CA SER A 51 -22.30 -1.70 34.16
C SER A 51 -21.04 -1.20 34.87
N SER A 52 -21.16 -0.91 36.14
CA SER A 52 -20.04 -0.56 37.03
C SER A 52 -19.20 -1.79 37.44
N LEU A 53 -19.68 -3.02 37.16
CA LEU A 53 -18.97 -4.26 37.44
C LEU A 53 -18.01 -4.54 36.29
N ALA A 54 -16.71 -4.39 36.48
CA ALA A 54 -15.68 -4.52 35.45
C ALA A 54 -15.72 -5.87 34.75
N ASP A 55 -15.92 -6.96 35.46
CA ASP A 55 -15.98 -8.31 34.85
C ASP A 55 -17.17 -8.49 33.91
N MET A 56 -18.33 -7.95 34.30
CA MET A 56 -19.55 -8.00 33.49
C MET A 56 -19.43 -7.10 32.27
N GLN A 57 -18.86 -5.92 32.45
CA GLN A 57 -18.60 -4.97 31.37
C GLN A 57 -17.66 -5.56 30.31
N MET A 58 -16.58 -6.18 30.74
CA MET A 58 -15.60 -6.83 29.84
C MET A 58 -16.22 -8.00 29.08
N GLU A 59 -16.98 -8.85 29.75
CA GLU A 59 -17.61 -10.01 29.13
C GLU A 59 -18.72 -9.60 28.13
N ALA A 60 -19.48 -8.55 28.45
CA ALA A 60 -20.43 -7.95 27.52
C ALA A 60 -19.73 -7.36 26.28
N ALA A 61 -18.60 -6.69 26.49
CA ALA A 61 -17.77 -6.18 25.40
C ALA A 61 -17.27 -7.32 24.47
N ARG A 62 -16.89 -8.45 25.04
CA ARG A 62 -16.50 -9.65 24.28
C ARG A 62 -17.65 -10.24 23.47
N CYS A 63 -18.86 -10.23 24.02
CA CYS A 63 -20.06 -10.63 23.28
C CYS A 63 -20.32 -9.70 22.09
N LEU A 64 -20.21 -8.40 22.28
CA LEU A 64 -20.36 -7.42 21.20
C LEU A 64 -19.27 -7.56 20.14
N HIS A 65 -18.06 -7.87 20.55
CA HIS A 65 -16.95 -8.16 19.65
C HIS A 65 -17.23 -9.39 18.78
N GLU A 66 -17.76 -10.47 19.37
CA GLU A 66 -18.16 -11.65 18.59
C GLU A 66 -19.26 -11.33 17.57
N LEU A 67 -20.25 -10.53 17.94
CA LEU A 67 -21.30 -10.06 17.03
C LEU A 67 -20.72 -9.19 15.89
N SER A 68 -19.69 -8.41 16.16
CA SER A 68 -19.07 -7.53 15.17
C SER A 68 -18.35 -8.27 14.04
N HIS A 69 -18.05 -9.55 14.20
CA HIS A 69 -17.48 -10.39 13.15
C HIS A 69 -18.50 -10.88 12.12
N SER A 70 -19.79 -10.63 12.34
CA SER A 70 -20.83 -11.07 11.42
C SER A 70 -20.79 -10.28 10.11
N SER A 71 -20.90 -11.03 9.00
CA SER A 71 -21.11 -10.44 7.66
C SER A 71 -22.61 -10.30 7.32
N ASP A 72 -23.50 -10.71 8.22
CA ASP A 72 -24.94 -10.56 8.03
C ASP A 72 -25.36 -9.11 8.32
N PRO A 73 -25.91 -8.37 7.34
CA PRO A 73 -26.36 -6.99 7.53
C PRO A 73 -27.35 -6.83 8.67
N ALA A 74 -28.21 -7.81 8.89
CA ALA A 74 -29.21 -7.77 9.98
C ALA A 74 -28.54 -7.78 11.38
N VAL A 75 -27.47 -8.52 11.54
CA VAL A 75 -26.70 -8.56 12.80
C VAL A 75 -25.97 -7.23 13.02
N VAL A 76 -25.31 -6.72 11.99
CA VAL A 76 -24.58 -5.45 12.05
C VAL A 76 -25.54 -4.30 12.34
N GLU A 77 -26.69 -4.26 11.68
CA GLU A 77 -27.72 -3.25 11.89
C GLU A 77 -28.29 -3.30 13.32
N ALA A 78 -28.48 -4.48 13.87
CA ALA A 78 -28.90 -4.67 15.24
C ALA A 78 -27.88 -4.10 16.27
N CYS A 79 -26.59 -4.07 15.92
CA CYS A 79 -25.52 -3.49 16.74
C CYS A 79 -25.40 -1.97 16.60
N LEU A 80 -26.13 -1.34 15.69
CA LEU A 80 -26.05 0.11 15.48
C LEU A 80 -26.22 0.96 16.77
N PRO A 81 -27.14 0.64 17.68
CA PRO A 81 -27.29 1.38 18.94
C PRO A 81 -26.08 1.28 19.89
N VAL A 82 -25.22 0.29 19.68
CA VAL A 82 -24.03 0.05 20.53
C VAL A 82 -22.89 1.03 20.22
N THR A 83 -22.85 1.56 19.02
CA THR A 83 -21.69 2.32 18.50
C THR A 83 -21.37 3.55 19.33
N SER A 84 -22.36 4.29 19.79
CA SER A 84 -22.17 5.48 20.64
C SER A 84 -21.56 5.13 22.00
N TYR A 85 -21.96 4.00 22.58
CA TYR A 85 -21.41 3.51 23.83
C TYR A 85 -19.96 3.05 23.68
N LEU A 86 -19.66 2.30 22.61
CA LEU A 86 -18.29 1.90 22.30
C LEU A 86 -17.37 3.12 22.13
N LEU A 87 -17.84 4.13 21.41
CA LEU A 87 -17.10 5.38 21.21
C LEU A 87 -16.81 6.11 22.52
N THR A 88 -17.78 6.18 23.42
CA THR A 88 -17.64 6.84 24.73
C THR A 88 -16.56 6.17 25.59
N TYR A 89 -16.41 4.85 25.51
CA TYR A 89 -15.48 4.08 26.33
C TYR A 89 -14.07 3.96 25.76
N LEU A 90 -13.72 4.68 24.70
CA LEU A 90 -12.35 4.67 24.14
C LEU A 90 -11.33 5.44 25.00
N SER A 91 -11.78 6.21 25.97
CA SER A 91 -10.91 6.97 26.86
C SER A 91 -11.12 6.60 28.32
N GLY A 92 -10.04 6.49 29.08
CA GLY A 92 -10.12 6.38 30.56
C GLY A 92 -10.31 4.96 31.13
N HIS A 93 -10.22 3.90 30.30
CA HIS A 93 -10.41 2.51 30.72
C HIS A 93 -9.11 1.70 30.65
N SER A 94 -9.19 0.42 31.04
CA SER A 94 -8.08 -0.52 30.88
C SER A 94 -7.66 -0.66 29.41
N VAL A 95 -6.39 -0.95 29.18
CA VAL A 95 -5.84 -1.15 27.83
C VAL A 95 -6.61 -2.24 27.07
N GLU A 96 -6.86 -3.37 27.73
CA GLU A 96 -7.60 -4.49 27.13
C GLU A 96 -9.02 -4.10 26.70
N PHE A 97 -9.70 -3.33 27.53
CA PHE A 97 -11.06 -2.86 27.22
C PHE A 97 -11.09 -1.88 26.06
N THR A 98 -10.18 -0.91 26.06
CA THR A 98 -10.04 0.07 24.97
C THR A 98 -9.71 -0.60 23.65
N GLU A 99 -8.76 -1.52 23.64
CA GLU A 99 -8.39 -2.31 22.48
C GLU A 99 -9.60 -3.06 21.90
N LEU A 100 -10.34 -3.74 22.76
CA LEU A 100 -11.53 -4.49 22.37
C LEU A 100 -12.62 -3.60 21.76
N CYS A 101 -12.85 -2.42 22.33
CA CYS A 101 -13.79 -1.42 21.79
C CYS A 101 -13.35 -0.90 20.42
N LEU A 102 -12.06 -0.64 20.24
CA LEU A 102 -11.50 -0.19 18.94
C LEU A 102 -11.72 -1.24 17.84
N TYR A 103 -11.39 -2.51 18.10
CA TYR A 103 -11.59 -3.59 17.14
C TYR A 103 -13.07 -3.84 16.85
N THR A 104 -13.93 -3.77 17.86
CA THR A 104 -15.37 -3.93 17.69
C THR A 104 -15.95 -2.84 16.79
N LEU A 105 -15.60 -1.58 17.04
CA LEU A 105 -15.99 -0.45 16.18
C LEU A 105 -15.45 -0.60 14.77
N GLY A 106 -14.19 -1.00 14.63
CA GLY A 106 -13.57 -1.22 13.33
C GLY A 106 -14.30 -2.28 12.52
N ASN A 107 -14.63 -3.41 13.12
CA ASN A 107 -15.39 -4.48 12.49
C ASN A 107 -16.79 -4.01 12.02
N LEU A 108 -17.50 -3.28 12.88
CA LEU A 108 -18.82 -2.74 12.52
C LEU A 108 -18.73 -1.69 11.42
N ALA A 109 -17.69 -0.87 11.42
CA ALA A 109 -17.47 0.17 10.42
C ALA A 109 -17.17 -0.40 9.01
N VAL A 110 -16.53 -1.58 8.92
CA VAL A 110 -16.28 -2.26 7.65
C VAL A 110 -17.56 -2.59 6.92
N GLU A 111 -18.49 -3.22 7.64
CA GLU A 111 -19.66 -3.86 7.06
C GLU A 111 -20.83 -2.91 6.81
N SER A 112 -20.83 -1.72 7.44
CA SER A 112 -22.00 -0.85 7.44
C SER A 112 -21.69 0.61 7.22
N GLU A 113 -22.17 1.13 6.10
CA GLU A 113 -22.20 2.58 5.83
C GLU A 113 -23.02 3.32 6.88
N ALA A 114 -24.13 2.72 7.37
CA ALA A 114 -24.95 3.32 8.41
C ALA A 114 -24.17 3.53 9.71
N VAL A 115 -23.32 2.59 10.08
CA VAL A 115 -22.41 2.73 11.24
C VAL A 115 -21.45 3.90 11.04
N ARG A 116 -20.81 3.99 9.89
CA ARG A 116 -19.89 5.10 9.58
C ARG A 116 -20.58 6.45 9.59
N LYS A 117 -21.74 6.55 8.97
CA LYS A 117 -22.57 7.78 8.96
C LYS A 117 -23.01 8.20 10.34
N GLN A 118 -23.20 7.27 11.26
CA GLN A 118 -23.53 7.57 12.65
C GLN A 118 -22.31 8.01 13.45
N LEU A 119 -21.17 7.37 13.26
CA LEU A 119 -19.94 7.63 14.01
C LEU A 119 -19.30 9.00 13.69
N LEU A 120 -19.35 9.44 12.45
CA LEU A 120 -18.75 10.71 12.02
C LEU A 120 -19.35 11.93 12.74
N PRO A 121 -20.68 12.12 12.79
CA PRO A 121 -21.29 13.23 13.54
C PRO A 121 -21.07 13.10 15.06
N GLN A 122 -20.90 11.90 15.58
CA GLN A 122 -20.62 11.65 16.99
C GLN A 122 -19.18 11.99 17.40
N GLY A 123 -18.34 12.39 16.45
CA GLY A 123 -16.99 12.86 16.71
C GLY A 123 -15.95 11.74 16.84
N ILE A 124 -16.07 10.65 16.05
CA ILE A 124 -15.08 9.57 16.08
C ILE A 124 -13.66 10.07 15.74
N ILE A 125 -13.50 10.95 14.77
CA ILE A 125 -12.17 11.42 14.37
C ILE A 125 -11.46 12.17 15.50
N PRO A 126 -12.07 13.14 16.21
CA PRO A 126 -11.46 13.74 17.39
C PRO A 126 -11.11 12.74 18.50
N VAL A 127 -11.96 11.74 18.72
CA VAL A 127 -11.71 10.69 19.73
C VAL A 127 -10.50 9.85 19.35
N LEU A 128 -10.41 9.43 18.09
CA LEU A 128 -9.25 8.70 17.59
C LEU A 128 -7.97 9.54 17.67
N ALA A 129 -8.05 10.82 17.38
CA ALA A 129 -6.94 11.76 17.52
C ALA A 129 -6.43 11.85 18.97
N SER A 130 -7.31 11.77 19.97
CA SER A 130 -6.92 11.68 21.37
C SER A 130 -6.21 10.36 21.70
N CYS A 131 -6.68 9.25 21.15
CA CYS A 131 -6.13 7.91 21.39
C CYS A 131 -4.73 7.70 20.79
N ILE A 132 -4.38 8.43 19.72
CA ILE A 132 -3.11 8.22 19.01
C ILE A 132 -1.86 8.57 19.84
N GLN A 133 -2.04 9.27 20.93
CA GLN A 133 -0.96 9.59 21.88
C GLN A 133 -0.79 8.54 22.98
N SER A 134 -1.52 7.44 22.93
CA SER A 134 -1.40 6.35 23.88
C SER A 134 0.00 5.74 23.88
N PRO A 135 0.58 5.45 25.05
CA PRO A 135 1.87 4.74 25.12
C PRO A 135 1.73 3.23 24.93
N HIS A 136 0.51 2.71 24.81
CA HIS A 136 0.23 1.28 24.72
C HIS A 136 0.10 0.83 23.28
N GLU A 137 0.94 -0.11 22.89
CA GLU A 137 0.96 -0.72 21.55
C GLU A 137 -0.40 -1.30 21.13
N ALA A 138 -1.01 -2.06 22.02
CA ALA A 138 -2.29 -2.71 21.73
C ALA A 138 -3.40 -1.70 21.38
N VAL A 139 -3.39 -0.55 22.06
CA VAL A 139 -4.33 0.56 21.76
C VAL A 139 -4.00 1.17 20.39
N LEU A 140 -2.73 1.37 20.09
CA LEU A 140 -2.29 1.92 18.80
C LEU A 140 -2.60 0.98 17.63
N GLU A 141 -2.44 -0.32 17.81
CA GLU A 141 -2.82 -1.31 16.79
C GLU A 141 -4.33 -1.30 16.52
N GLY A 142 -5.14 -1.30 17.59
CA GLY A 142 -6.59 -1.19 17.46
C GLY A 142 -7.04 0.11 16.80
N LEU A 143 -6.38 1.20 17.14
CA LEU A 143 -6.61 2.52 16.54
C LEU A 143 -6.27 2.52 15.05
N GLY A 144 -5.13 1.97 14.69
CA GLY A 144 -4.71 1.82 13.29
C GLY A 144 -5.69 0.96 12.49
N TYR A 145 -6.18 -0.11 13.10
CA TYR A 145 -7.19 -0.97 12.49
C TYR A 145 -8.48 -0.22 12.15
N ILE A 146 -9.11 0.45 13.13
CA ILE A 146 -10.36 1.18 12.85
C ILE A 146 -10.14 2.33 11.86
N LEU A 147 -9.03 3.05 11.98
CA LEU A 147 -8.73 4.15 11.06
C LEU A 147 -8.53 3.63 9.63
N SER A 148 -7.82 2.52 9.44
CA SER A 148 -7.65 1.91 8.13
C SER A 148 -8.98 1.48 7.51
N GLN A 149 -9.90 0.96 8.31
CA GLN A 149 -11.24 0.58 7.84
C GLN A 149 -12.06 1.80 7.41
N LEU A 150 -12.02 2.88 8.18
CA LEU A 150 -12.69 4.13 7.82
C LEU A 150 -12.12 4.74 6.54
N LEU A 151 -10.81 4.72 6.38
CA LEU A 151 -10.13 5.30 5.21
C LEU A 151 -10.34 4.50 3.91
N GLN A 152 -10.68 3.22 4.00
CA GLN A 152 -11.03 2.39 2.84
C GLN A 152 -12.48 2.54 2.38
N ALA A 153 -13.32 3.23 3.14
CA ALA A 153 -14.71 3.44 2.79
C ALA A 153 -14.85 4.25 1.50
N LYS A 154 -15.89 3.94 0.73
CA LYS A 154 -16.18 4.60 -0.54
C LYS A 154 -16.29 6.12 -0.41
N GLU A 155 -16.89 6.58 0.67
CA GLU A 155 -17.08 8.00 1.00
C GLU A 155 -15.87 8.66 1.67
N ALA A 156 -14.80 7.91 1.93
CA ALA A 156 -13.64 8.43 2.67
C ALA A 156 -13.01 9.68 2.05
N PRO A 157 -12.81 9.78 0.71
CA PRO A 157 -12.19 10.97 0.14
C PRO A 157 -12.98 12.26 0.37
N THR A 158 -14.29 12.19 0.46
CA THR A 158 -15.16 13.36 0.58
C THR A 158 -15.59 13.66 2.01
N GLU A 159 -15.76 12.64 2.86
CA GLU A 159 -16.36 12.80 4.18
C GLU A 159 -15.41 12.52 5.35
N ILE A 160 -14.41 11.66 5.17
CA ILE A 160 -13.53 11.19 6.26
C ILE A 160 -12.16 11.84 6.18
N ILE A 161 -11.50 11.77 5.04
CA ILE A 161 -10.13 12.29 4.86
C ILE A 161 -10.04 13.78 5.18
N PRO A 162 -10.98 14.65 4.76
CA PRO A 162 -10.93 16.06 5.17
C PRO A 162 -10.91 16.26 6.68
N LEU A 163 -11.69 15.46 7.44
CA LEU A 163 -11.70 15.52 8.90
C LEU A 163 -10.38 15.02 9.51
N VAL A 164 -9.80 14.00 8.94
CA VAL A 164 -8.47 13.49 9.33
C VAL A 164 -7.41 14.55 9.12
N LEU A 165 -7.41 15.22 7.97
CA LEU A 165 -6.45 16.28 7.64
C LEU A 165 -6.56 17.51 8.55
N ASP A 166 -7.75 17.85 9.03
CA ASP A 166 -7.99 18.94 9.95
C ASP A 166 -7.61 18.59 11.39
N SER A 167 -7.21 17.36 11.66
CA SER A 167 -6.82 16.86 12.98
C SER A 167 -5.31 16.74 13.15
N VAL A 168 -4.86 16.30 14.33
CA VAL A 168 -3.45 15.98 14.58
C VAL A 168 -3.05 14.59 14.08
N LEU A 169 -3.98 13.81 13.51
CA LEU A 169 -3.74 12.46 13.06
C LEU A 169 -2.61 12.34 12.03
N PRO A 170 -2.54 13.16 10.97
CA PRO A 170 -1.49 13.01 9.96
C PRO A 170 -0.08 13.10 10.53
N LYS A 171 0.16 14.04 11.41
CA LYS A 171 1.45 14.23 12.10
C LYS A 171 1.83 13.01 12.94
N HIS A 172 0.90 12.49 13.70
CA HIS A 172 1.15 11.32 14.57
C HIS A 172 1.23 10.02 13.78
N ILE A 173 0.44 9.86 12.72
CA ILE A 173 0.55 8.73 11.79
C ILE A 173 1.95 8.67 11.20
N LEU A 174 2.42 9.77 10.66
CA LEU A 174 3.77 9.86 10.08
C LEU A 174 4.86 9.53 11.11
N ARG A 175 4.74 10.06 12.33
CA ARG A 175 5.65 9.77 13.44
C ARG A 175 5.68 8.27 13.77
N LEU A 176 4.53 7.63 13.87
CA LEU A 176 4.41 6.21 14.22
C LEU A 176 4.94 5.30 13.10
N VAL A 177 4.70 5.64 11.85
CA VAL A 177 5.25 4.91 10.70
C VAL A 177 6.78 4.99 10.70
N CYS A 178 7.34 6.19 10.87
CA CYS A 178 8.78 6.41 10.83
C CYS A 178 9.52 5.84 12.06
N SER A 179 8.84 5.59 13.17
CA SER A 179 9.42 4.94 14.36
C SER A 179 9.29 3.42 14.35
N GLY A 180 8.73 2.84 13.30
CA GLY A 180 8.38 1.42 13.24
C GLY A 180 9.54 0.43 13.38
N LEU A 181 10.77 0.85 13.11
CA LEU A 181 11.96 0.01 13.31
C LEU A 181 12.40 -0.08 14.78
N LYS A 182 12.12 0.95 15.56
CA LYS A 182 12.62 1.07 16.94
C LYS A 182 11.58 0.66 18.00
N ALA A 183 10.33 0.76 17.63
CA ALA A 183 9.19 0.46 18.49
C ALA A 183 8.40 -0.71 17.86
N ALA A 184 7.20 -0.79 18.09
CA ALA A 184 6.33 -1.86 17.72
C ALA A 184 5.99 -1.87 16.22
N THR A 185 6.37 -2.91 15.55
CA THR A 185 6.18 -3.09 14.10
C THR A 185 4.72 -3.20 13.71
N GLY A 186 3.86 -3.77 14.56
CA GLY A 186 2.45 -3.99 14.27
C GLY A 186 1.66 -2.70 14.06
N ALA A 187 1.77 -1.75 14.99
CA ALA A 187 1.13 -0.44 14.86
C ALA A 187 1.67 0.35 13.66
N ALA A 188 2.98 0.32 13.44
CA ALA A 188 3.61 1.00 12.31
C ALA A 188 3.07 0.50 10.96
N VAL A 189 2.86 -0.81 10.81
CA VAL A 189 2.27 -1.40 9.60
C VAL A 189 0.85 -0.90 9.38
N GLU A 190 0.01 -0.91 10.41
CA GLU A 190 -1.38 -0.43 10.31
C GLU A 190 -1.43 1.05 9.92
N PHE A 191 -0.61 1.88 10.54
CA PHE A 191 -0.57 3.31 10.22
C PHE A 191 0.08 3.60 8.86
N ALA A 192 1.00 2.78 8.40
CA ALA A 192 1.55 2.88 7.04
C ALA A 192 0.46 2.63 5.98
N TRP A 193 -0.43 1.68 6.20
CA TRP A 193 -1.59 1.47 5.36
C TRP A 193 -2.59 2.63 5.44
N CYS A 194 -2.82 3.19 6.63
CA CYS A 194 -3.62 4.41 6.77
C CYS A 194 -3.06 5.55 5.93
N LEU A 195 -1.75 5.77 6.00
CA LEU A 195 -1.06 6.78 5.22
C LEU A 195 -1.22 6.53 3.71
N HIS A 196 -1.11 5.28 3.28
CA HIS A 196 -1.33 4.88 1.89
C HIS A 196 -2.74 5.25 1.40
N TYR A 197 -3.79 4.95 2.18
CA TYR A 197 -5.16 5.30 1.80
C TYR A 197 -5.39 6.81 1.72
N ILE A 198 -4.77 7.58 2.61
CA ILE A 198 -4.82 9.05 2.58
C ILE A 198 -4.15 9.58 1.29
N VAL A 199 -2.97 9.08 0.98
CA VAL A 199 -2.20 9.49 -0.22
C VAL A 199 -2.94 9.13 -1.51
N CYS A 200 -3.58 7.97 -1.56
CA CYS A 200 -4.35 7.54 -2.74
C CYS A 200 -5.52 8.46 -3.10
N SER A 201 -5.97 9.29 -2.18
CA SER A 201 -7.05 10.26 -2.45
C SER A 201 -6.59 11.53 -3.17
N HIS A 202 -5.28 11.75 -3.25
CA HIS A 202 -4.62 12.94 -3.81
C HIS A 202 -5.02 14.29 -3.18
N ALA A 203 -6.05 14.32 -2.36
CA ALA A 203 -6.52 15.53 -1.67
C ALA A 203 -5.58 16.00 -0.55
N ALA A 204 -4.72 15.10 -0.07
CA ALA A 204 -3.90 15.30 1.11
C ALA A 204 -2.43 15.57 0.83
N ASP A 205 -2.00 15.47 -0.42
CA ASP A 205 -0.57 15.43 -0.75
C ASP A 205 0.16 16.71 -0.36
N ALA A 206 -0.43 17.86 -0.62
CA ALA A 206 0.16 19.14 -0.20
C ALA A 206 0.32 19.23 1.33
N ALA A 207 -0.66 18.77 2.10
CA ALA A 207 -0.59 18.76 3.56
C ALA A 207 0.48 17.80 4.08
N LEU A 208 0.58 16.60 3.50
CA LEU A 208 1.59 15.61 3.86
C LEU A 208 3.00 16.06 3.50
N LEU A 209 3.17 16.67 2.32
CA LEU A 209 4.45 17.23 1.89
C LEU A 209 4.91 18.35 2.83
N SER A 210 4.01 19.22 3.27
CA SER A 210 4.32 20.28 4.23
C SER A 210 4.72 19.75 5.62
N LEU A 211 4.29 18.54 5.97
CA LEU A 211 4.71 17.83 7.20
C LEU A 211 6.06 17.13 7.05
N GLY A 212 6.69 17.18 5.89
CA GLY A 212 7.97 16.52 5.64
C GLY A 212 7.85 15.01 5.38
N ALA A 213 6.73 14.56 4.79
CA ALA A 213 6.48 13.14 4.54
C ALA A 213 7.54 12.52 3.61
N LEU A 214 7.93 13.18 2.53
CA LEU A 214 8.93 12.64 1.59
C LEU A 214 10.29 12.37 2.24
N PRO A 215 10.95 13.32 2.90
CA PRO A 215 12.22 13.03 3.54
C PRO A 215 12.11 12.02 4.68
N ALA A 216 11.02 12.04 5.44
CA ALA A 216 10.80 11.10 6.54
C ALA A 216 10.63 9.66 6.04
N LEU A 217 9.81 9.43 5.02
CA LEU A 217 9.60 8.12 4.42
C LEU A 217 10.84 7.63 3.66
N THR A 218 11.57 8.52 3.02
CA THR A 218 12.85 8.20 2.37
C THR A 218 13.86 7.70 3.41
N SER A 219 14.01 8.41 4.51
CA SER A 219 14.89 8.00 5.62
C SER A 219 14.48 6.64 6.19
N LEU A 220 13.19 6.40 6.38
CA LEU A 220 12.67 5.12 6.82
C LEU A 220 13.02 3.99 5.85
N LEU A 221 12.87 4.22 4.55
CA LEU A 221 13.20 3.23 3.53
C LEU A 221 14.69 2.89 3.51
N LEU A 222 15.56 3.88 3.69
CA LEU A 222 17.00 3.68 3.84
C LEU A 222 17.33 2.82 5.06
N ASP A 223 16.71 3.08 6.19
CA ASP A 223 16.87 2.31 7.41
C ASP A 223 16.37 0.87 7.24
N LEU A 224 15.21 0.67 6.62
CA LEU A 224 14.66 -0.65 6.30
C LEU A 224 15.63 -1.45 5.40
N ALA A 225 16.17 -0.82 4.37
CA ALA A 225 17.09 -1.47 3.45
C ALA A 225 18.40 -1.90 4.13
N SER A 226 18.85 -1.19 5.16
CA SER A 226 20.05 -1.56 5.92
C SER A 226 19.80 -2.66 6.96
N GLU A 227 18.59 -2.73 7.52
CA GLU A 227 18.24 -3.73 8.55
C GLU A 227 17.83 -5.10 7.97
N ILE A 228 17.09 -5.11 6.85
CA ILE A 228 16.56 -6.33 6.23
C ILE A 228 17.65 -7.38 5.93
N PRO A 229 18.84 -7.04 5.37
CA PRO A 229 19.87 -8.03 5.09
C PRO A 229 20.57 -8.61 6.32
N GLN A 230 20.56 -7.89 7.45
CA GLN A 230 21.31 -8.24 8.65
C GLN A 230 20.51 -9.07 9.63
N ASN A 231 19.24 -8.79 9.73
CA ASN A 231 18.31 -9.41 10.65
C ASN A 231 16.91 -9.28 10.06
N THR A 232 16.40 -10.34 9.44
CA THR A 232 15.00 -10.32 9.00
C THR A 232 14.07 -10.57 10.19
N PRO A 233 13.73 -9.54 11.01
CA PRO A 233 12.65 -9.69 11.96
C PRO A 233 11.39 -9.99 11.14
N GLU A 234 10.69 -11.03 11.51
CA GLU A 234 9.39 -11.33 10.92
C GLU A 234 8.52 -10.06 10.95
N GLY A 235 7.99 -9.67 9.80
CA GLY A 235 7.06 -8.54 9.70
C GLY A 235 7.63 -7.25 9.11
N LEU A 236 8.95 -7.08 8.94
CA LEU A 236 9.50 -5.90 8.26
C LEU A 236 9.05 -5.81 6.80
N GLU A 237 8.88 -6.94 6.13
CA GLU A 237 8.32 -7.01 4.79
C GLU A 237 6.91 -6.41 4.69
N LEU A 238 6.14 -6.49 5.78
CA LEU A 238 4.80 -5.91 5.85
C LEU A 238 4.83 -4.37 5.90
N LEU A 239 5.90 -3.80 6.41
CA LEU A 239 6.08 -2.33 6.45
C LEU A 239 6.63 -1.81 5.12
N VAL A 240 7.47 -2.55 4.44
CA VAL A 240 8.13 -2.12 3.19
C VAL A 240 7.11 -1.79 2.11
N CYS A 241 6.12 -2.63 1.89
CA CYS A 241 5.14 -2.46 0.81
C CYS A 241 4.34 -1.15 0.93
N PRO A 242 3.68 -0.83 2.07
CA PRO A 242 2.94 0.42 2.18
C PRO A 242 3.83 1.66 2.13
N VAL A 243 5.06 1.59 2.64
CA VAL A 243 6.02 2.70 2.54
C VAL A 243 6.40 2.97 1.09
N LEU A 244 6.70 1.93 0.32
CA LEU A 244 6.98 2.06 -1.12
C LEU A 244 5.79 2.67 -1.87
N ARG A 245 4.57 2.23 -1.58
CA ARG A 245 3.36 2.78 -2.21
C ARG A 245 3.13 4.25 -1.86
N CYS A 246 3.36 4.65 -0.62
CA CYS A 246 3.26 6.04 -0.21
C CYS A 246 4.26 6.92 -0.96
N LEU A 247 5.51 6.50 -1.05
CA LEU A 247 6.55 7.22 -1.80
C LEU A 247 6.21 7.31 -3.29
N SER A 248 5.81 6.20 -3.91
CA SER A 248 5.40 6.19 -5.32
C SER A 248 4.28 7.18 -5.61
N ASN A 249 3.23 7.19 -4.80
CA ASN A 249 2.08 8.04 -5.01
C ASN A 249 2.41 9.53 -4.75
N LEU A 250 3.19 9.82 -3.71
CA LEU A 250 3.61 11.21 -3.42
C LEU A 250 4.52 11.78 -4.51
N LEU A 251 5.33 10.94 -5.15
CA LEU A 251 6.24 11.37 -6.23
C LEU A 251 5.57 11.42 -7.59
N ALA A 252 4.45 10.73 -7.78
CA ALA A 252 3.70 10.71 -9.05
C ALA A 252 2.94 12.02 -9.29
N GLU A 253 2.72 12.85 -8.26
CA GLU A 253 2.06 14.13 -8.43
C GLU A 253 3.03 15.23 -8.88
N GLU A 254 2.62 15.94 -9.92
CA GLU A 254 3.25 17.15 -10.41
C GLU A 254 3.09 18.30 -9.39
N THR A 255 3.52 18.10 -8.17
CA THR A 255 3.67 19.21 -7.26
C THR A 255 4.92 19.96 -7.67
N GLY A 256 4.76 21.08 -8.36
CA GLY A 256 5.83 22.02 -8.68
C GLY A 256 6.48 22.60 -7.42
N CYS A 257 6.82 21.72 -6.48
CA CYS A 257 7.33 22.06 -5.16
C CYS A 257 8.83 21.87 -5.11
N GLU A 258 9.46 22.91 -4.67
CA GLU A 258 10.76 22.98 -4.04
C GLU A 258 10.94 21.81 -3.04
N GLY A 259 11.41 20.67 -3.49
CA GLY A 259 11.63 19.54 -2.59
C GLY A 259 11.73 18.17 -3.26
N GLN A 260 12.20 18.13 -4.51
CA GLN A 260 12.52 16.86 -5.14
C GLN A 260 13.57 16.11 -4.30
N ILE A 261 13.31 14.83 -4.07
CA ILE A 261 14.30 13.94 -3.46
C ILE A 261 15.48 13.85 -4.43
N GLN A 262 16.67 14.26 -3.98
CA GLN A 262 17.93 14.16 -4.72
C GLN A 262 18.96 13.36 -3.91
N ASP A 263 18.54 12.20 -3.41
CA ASP A 263 19.38 11.31 -2.63
C ASP A 263 19.58 9.99 -3.39
N GLU A 264 20.77 9.82 -3.97
CA GLU A 264 21.13 8.60 -4.72
C GLU A 264 21.12 7.33 -3.86
N ARG A 265 21.23 7.46 -2.53
CA ARG A 265 21.11 6.32 -1.62
C ARG A 265 19.78 5.61 -1.72
N LEU A 266 18.73 6.33 -2.16
CA LEU A 266 17.41 5.75 -2.39
C LEU A 266 17.47 4.63 -3.45
N LEU A 267 18.26 4.82 -4.51
CA LEU A 267 18.47 3.76 -5.53
C LEU A 267 19.16 2.53 -4.92
N ILE A 268 20.18 2.73 -4.12
CA ILE A 268 20.88 1.64 -3.44
C ILE A 268 19.90 0.88 -2.53
N ALA A 269 19.10 1.59 -1.77
CA ALA A 269 18.08 1.01 -0.90
C ALA A 269 17.06 0.17 -1.69
N LEU A 270 16.56 0.69 -2.82
CA LEU A 270 15.61 -0.02 -3.67
C LEU A 270 16.20 -1.32 -4.23
N PHE A 271 17.44 -1.29 -4.72
CA PHE A 271 18.07 -2.49 -5.27
C PHE A 271 18.42 -3.52 -4.19
N LEU A 272 18.77 -3.09 -2.98
CA LEU A 272 18.93 -4.00 -1.84
C LEU A 272 17.61 -4.71 -1.48
N ILE A 273 16.52 -3.97 -1.44
CA ILE A 273 15.17 -4.52 -1.18
C ILE A 273 14.77 -5.47 -2.31
N LEU A 274 15.00 -5.10 -3.56
CA LEU A 274 14.75 -5.96 -4.72
C LEU A 274 15.47 -7.30 -4.61
N GLN A 275 16.76 -7.29 -4.27
CA GLN A 275 17.55 -8.50 -4.12
C GLN A 275 17.05 -9.38 -2.98
N CYS A 276 16.69 -8.79 -1.85
CA CYS A 276 16.20 -9.54 -0.69
C CYS A 276 14.87 -10.24 -0.93
N PHE A 277 13.98 -9.62 -1.68
CA PHE A 277 12.60 -10.11 -1.87
C PHE A 277 12.30 -10.71 -3.23
N LEU A 278 13.30 -10.78 -4.11
CA LEU A 278 13.12 -11.21 -5.51
C LEU A 278 12.42 -12.57 -5.64
N GLN A 279 12.76 -13.53 -4.77
CA GLN A 279 12.23 -14.90 -4.83
C GLN A 279 11.00 -15.12 -3.97
N GLN A 280 10.83 -14.31 -2.92
CA GLN A 280 9.83 -14.57 -1.88
C GLN A 280 8.59 -13.69 -2.02
N HIS A 281 8.75 -12.44 -2.46
CA HIS A 281 7.69 -11.43 -2.47
C HIS A 281 7.64 -10.66 -3.79
N PRO A 282 7.08 -11.25 -4.86
CA PRO A 282 7.04 -10.60 -6.19
C PRO A 282 6.30 -9.27 -6.19
N PHE A 283 5.33 -9.07 -5.30
CA PHE A 283 4.62 -7.80 -5.17
C PHE A 283 5.51 -6.66 -4.62
N ILE A 284 6.48 -6.95 -3.73
CA ILE A 284 7.46 -5.95 -3.28
C ILE A 284 8.38 -5.55 -4.43
N VAL A 285 8.80 -6.51 -5.25
CA VAL A 285 9.58 -6.23 -6.46
C VAL A 285 8.82 -5.27 -7.38
N GLN A 286 7.55 -5.53 -7.60
CA GLN A 286 6.68 -4.66 -8.39
C GLN A 286 6.59 -3.25 -7.83
N GLU A 287 6.40 -3.09 -6.53
CA GLU A 287 6.33 -1.79 -5.88
C GLU A 287 7.66 -1.02 -5.96
N CYS A 288 8.78 -1.71 -5.81
CA CYS A 288 10.11 -1.10 -6.03
C CYS A 288 10.28 -0.59 -7.46
N LEU A 289 9.86 -1.36 -8.45
CA LEU A 289 9.95 -0.97 -9.85
C LEU A 289 8.99 0.18 -10.19
N TRP A 290 7.81 0.22 -9.58
CA TRP A 290 6.91 1.36 -9.69
C TRP A 290 7.54 2.65 -9.16
N LEU A 291 8.15 2.58 -7.98
CA LEU A 291 8.85 3.73 -7.41
C LEU A 291 10.01 4.16 -8.31
N LEU A 292 10.80 3.21 -8.79
CA LEU A 292 11.91 3.49 -9.70
C LEU A 292 11.43 4.16 -11.00
N ASN A 293 10.29 3.72 -11.52
CA ASN A 293 9.66 4.35 -12.68
C ASN A 293 9.32 5.82 -12.40
N ASN A 294 8.71 6.12 -11.27
CA ASN A 294 8.36 7.49 -10.89
C ASN A 294 9.61 8.36 -10.67
N LEU A 295 10.66 7.81 -10.07
CA LEU A 295 11.91 8.53 -9.87
C LEU A 295 12.64 8.88 -11.17
N THR A 296 12.51 8.04 -12.20
CA THR A 296 13.21 8.22 -13.48
C THR A 296 12.38 8.95 -14.54
N ALA A 297 11.09 9.23 -14.28
CA ALA A 297 10.18 9.76 -15.30
C ALA A 297 10.53 11.18 -15.75
N ASP A 298 10.68 12.12 -14.84
CA ASP A 298 10.77 13.56 -15.18
C ASP A 298 12.19 14.10 -15.16
N GLU A 299 12.82 14.06 -14.01
CA GLU A 299 14.14 14.68 -13.83
C GLU A 299 15.29 13.69 -14.10
N PRO A 300 16.41 14.15 -14.66
CA PRO A 300 17.52 13.26 -15.04
C PRO A 300 18.38 12.78 -13.87
N PHE A 301 18.18 13.29 -12.66
CA PHE A 301 19.03 13.00 -11.51
C PHE A 301 19.16 11.48 -11.24
N PHE A 302 18.02 10.79 -11.12
CA PHE A 302 18.02 9.35 -10.83
C PHE A 302 18.44 8.50 -12.03
N CYS A 303 18.17 8.95 -13.26
CA CYS A 303 18.69 8.29 -14.46
C CYS A 303 20.22 8.34 -14.48
N PHE A 304 20.79 9.49 -14.22
CA PHE A 304 22.24 9.65 -14.13
C PHE A 304 22.84 8.83 -12.98
N ALA A 305 22.23 8.89 -11.80
CA ALA A 305 22.68 8.15 -10.62
C ALA A 305 22.63 6.62 -10.85
N LEU A 306 21.58 6.13 -11.49
CA LEU A 306 21.42 4.71 -11.80
C LEU A 306 22.56 4.19 -12.69
N LEU A 307 22.93 4.98 -13.70
CA LEU A 307 24.05 4.65 -14.60
C LEU A 307 25.41 4.81 -13.90
N SER A 308 25.60 5.87 -13.11
CA SER A 308 26.85 6.15 -12.38
C SER A 308 27.16 5.12 -11.29
N LEU A 309 26.11 4.58 -10.64
CA LEU A 309 26.24 3.56 -9.60
C LEU A 309 26.32 2.13 -10.17
N ASP A 310 26.35 2.00 -11.50
CA ASP A 310 26.41 0.68 -12.19
C ASP A 310 25.28 -0.26 -11.78
N LEU A 311 24.06 0.28 -11.63
CA LEU A 311 22.88 -0.49 -11.24
C LEU A 311 22.11 -1.06 -12.45
N LEU A 312 22.45 -0.64 -13.66
CA LEU A 312 21.79 -1.09 -14.89
C LEU A 312 21.87 -2.61 -15.09
N PRO A 313 22.99 -3.29 -14.86
CA PRO A 313 23.06 -4.76 -14.97
C PRO A 313 22.08 -5.46 -14.03
N ALA A 314 21.93 -4.99 -12.80
CA ALA A 314 20.98 -5.53 -11.82
C ALA A 314 19.51 -5.32 -12.29
N LEU A 315 19.20 -4.19 -12.88
CA LEU A 315 17.89 -3.90 -13.44
C LEU A 315 17.57 -4.84 -14.63
N LEU A 316 18.52 -5.05 -15.53
CA LEU A 316 18.37 -5.91 -16.69
C LEU A 316 18.16 -7.39 -16.31
N GLN A 317 18.71 -7.84 -15.21
CA GLN A 317 18.47 -9.20 -14.69
C GLN A 317 17.02 -9.45 -14.29
N LEU A 318 16.23 -8.41 -14.08
CA LEU A 318 14.82 -8.52 -13.72
C LEU A 318 13.91 -8.73 -14.95
N LEU A 319 14.39 -8.51 -16.16
CA LEU A 319 13.60 -8.65 -17.39
C LEU A 319 12.89 -10.00 -17.52
N PRO A 320 13.56 -11.16 -17.29
CA PRO A 320 12.92 -12.46 -17.45
C PRO A 320 12.11 -12.93 -16.22
N CYS A 321 12.04 -12.16 -15.15
CA CYS A 321 11.45 -12.64 -13.89
C CYS A 321 9.94 -12.82 -13.96
N SER A 322 9.22 -11.89 -14.56
CA SER A 322 7.77 -11.95 -14.77
C SER A 322 7.34 -10.93 -15.80
N GLN A 323 6.16 -11.12 -16.39
CA GLN A 323 5.58 -10.17 -17.33
C GLN A 323 5.51 -8.76 -16.77
N MET A 324 5.00 -8.61 -15.55
CA MET A 324 4.87 -7.30 -14.89
C MET A 324 6.23 -6.65 -14.64
N ALA A 325 7.23 -7.42 -14.19
CA ALA A 325 8.57 -6.92 -14.01
C ALA A 325 9.20 -6.50 -15.35
N SER A 326 9.00 -7.28 -16.41
CA SER A 326 9.48 -6.94 -17.75
C SER A 326 8.94 -5.59 -18.24
N VAL A 327 7.65 -5.37 -18.14
CA VAL A 327 7.02 -4.09 -18.55
C VAL A 327 7.60 -2.93 -17.76
N LEU A 328 7.70 -3.04 -16.43
CA LEU A 328 8.19 -1.98 -15.57
C LEU A 328 9.68 -1.69 -15.80
N VAL A 329 10.51 -2.72 -15.98
CA VAL A 329 11.93 -2.55 -16.32
C VAL A 329 12.09 -1.84 -17.66
N LEU A 330 11.35 -2.26 -18.67
CA LEU A 330 11.38 -1.61 -19.99
C LEU A 330 10.92 -0.16 -19.92
N THR A 331 9.92 0.14 -19.11
CA THR A 331 9.46 1.51 -18.89
C THR A 331 10.55 2.38 -18.26
N VAL A 332 11.26 1.86 -17.27
CA VAL A 332 12.41 2.57 -16.65
C VAL A 332 13.50 2.81 -17.70
N LEU A 333 13.81 1.82 -18.52
CA LEU A 333 14.80 1.96 -19.61
C LEU A 333 14.37 3.00 -20.64
N CYS A 334 13.09 3.07 -20.97
CA CYS A 334 12.54 4.13 -21.83
C CYS A 334 12.71 5.52 -21.17
N ASN A 335 12.43 5.65 -19.89
CA ASN A 335 12.63 6.90 -19.15
C ASN A 335 14.09 7.37 -19.21
N ILE A 336 15.03 6.44 -19.10
CA ILE A 336 16.47 6.75 -19.24
C ILE A 336 16.78 7.17 -20.67
N ALA A 337 16.31 6.44 -21.68
CA ALA A 337 16.55 6.72 -23.09
C ALA A 337 16.00 8.10 -23.51
N GLU A 338 14.87 8.50 -22.97
CA GLU A 338 14.26 9.82 -23.24
C GLU A 338 15.12 11.02 -22.80
N LYS A 339 16.09 10.79 -21.90
CA LYS A 339 16.97 11.87 -21.41
C LYS A 339 18.01 12.31 -22.46
N GLY A 340 18.14 11.61 -23.56
CA GLY A 340 18.91 12.06 -24.69
C GLY A 340 20.05 11.12 -25.14
N PRO A 341 20.88 11.59 -26.12
CA PRO A 341 21.88 10.73 -26.77
C PRO A 341 22.94 10.17 -25.83
N ALA A 342 23.40 10.92 -24.84
CA ALA A 342 24.40 10.44 -23.89
C ALA A 342 23.91 9.26 -23.06
N TYR A 343 22.64 9.29 -22.67
CA TYR A 343 22.00 8.18 -21.93
C TYR A 343 21.79 6.95 -22.82
N CYS A 344 21.34 7.15 -24.07
CA CYS A 344 21.18 6.09 -25.04
C CYS A 344 22.50 5.42 -25.39
N GLN A 345 23.59 6.18 -25.52
CA GLN A 345 24.92 5.65 -25.74
C GLN A 345 25.37 4.74 -24.59
N GLN A 346 25.13 5.13 -23.33
CA GLN A 346 25.45 4.31 -22.18
C GLN A 346 24.60 3.03 -22.12
N LEU A 347 23.31 3.11 -22.44
CA LEU A 347 22.44 1.94 -22.56
C LEU A 347 22.92 0.98 -23.66
N HIS A 348 23.43 1.50 -24.78
CA HIS A 348 23.96 0.70 -25.88
C HIS A 348 25.26 -0.03 -25.49
N TRP A 349 26.17 0.63 -24.77
CA TRP A 349 27.43 0.02 -24.32
C TRP A 349 27.24 -1.04 -23.23
N GLN A 350 26.19 -0.94 -22.43
CA GLN A 350 25.80 -2.01 -21.53
C GLN A 350 25.19 -3.18 -22.34
N PRO A 351 25.21 -4.42 -21.85
CA PRO A 351 24.68 -5.57 -22.60
C PRO A 351 23.15 -5.59 -22.63
N ALA A 352 22.51 -4.45 -22.95
CA ALA A 352 21.06 -4.33 -23.02
C ALA A 352 20.49 -4.92 -24.32
N LEU A 353 21.07 -4.60 -25.49
CA LEU A 353 20.58 -5.08 -26.79
C LEU A 353 20.46 -6.60 -26.87
N PRO A 354 21.45 -7.42 -26.45
CA PRO A 354 21.32 -8.86 -26.46
C PRO A 354 20.16 -9.39 -25.61
N LEU A 355 19.76 -8.68 -24.55
CA LEU A 355 18.65 -9.06 -23.70
C LEU A 355 17.30 -8.62 -24.29
N LEU A 356 17.26 -7.56 -25.08
CA LEU A 356 16.03 -7.08 -25.72
C LEU A 356 15.57 -7.99 -26.86
N LEU A 357 16.49 -8.63 -27.59
CA LEU A 357 16.14 -9.53 -28.68
C LEU A 357 15.26 -10.71 -28.25
N PRO A 358 15.58 -11.46 -27.18
CA PRO A 358 14.70 -12.50 -26.67
C PRO A 358 13.34 -11.96 -26.22
N THR A 359 13.30 -10.73 -25.73
CA THR A 359 12.07 -10.08 -25.29
C THR A 359 11.08 -9.87 -26.45
N LEU A 360 11.58 -9.60 -27.66
CA LEU A 360 10.75 -9.45 -28.87
C LEU A 360 10.05 -10.75 -29.28
N THR A 361 10.52 -11.89 -28.82
CA THR A 361 9.95 -13.21 -29.16
C THR A 361 8.90 -13.68 -28.14
N LEU A 362 8.66 -12.91 -27.08
CA LEU A 362 7.67 -13.26 -26.09
C LEU A 362 6.24 -13.12 -26.64
N PRO A 363 5.30 -13.97 -26.16
CA PRO A 363 3.93 -13.97 -26.68
C PRO A 363 3.09 -12.78 -26.21
N ASP A 364 3.60 -11.96 -25.28
CA ASP A 364 2.88 -10.85 -24.66
C ASP A 364 3.05 -9.57 -25.48
N PRO A 365 1.98 -9.03 -26.08
CA PRO A 365 2.06 -7.83 -26.90
C PRO A 365 2.38 -6.56 -26.09
N GLU A 366 2.06 -6.52 -24.81
CA GLU A 366 2.38 -5.37 -23.96
C GLU A 366 3.89 -5.27 -23.70
N VAL A 367 4.52 -6.39 -23.35
CA VAL A 367 5.97 -6.47 -23.14
C VAL A 367 6.70 -6.15 -24.43
N VAL A 368 6.29 -6.78 -25.54
CA VAL A 368 6.91 -6.56 -26.86
C VAL A 368 6.70 -5.10 -27.31
N GLY A 369 5.52 -4.54 -27.13
CA GLY A 369 5.23 -3.15 -27.47
C GLY A 369 6.14 -2.17 -26.71
N GLN A 370 6.37 -2.40 -25.42
CA GLN A 370 7.27 -1.57 -24.62
C GLN A 370 8.74 -1.74 -25.04
N CYS A 371 9.14 -2.94 -25.43
CA CYS A 371 10.46 -3.21 -25.99
C CYS A 371 10.67 -2.45 -27.31
N LEU A 372 9.67 -2.43 -28.19
CA LEU A 372 9.71 -1.67 -29.45
C LEU A 372 9.84 -0.16 -29.18
N GLU A 373 9.18 0.36 -28.17
CA GLU A 373 9.30 1.76 -27.77
C GLU A 373 10.74 2.09 -27.33
N LEU A 374 11.34 1.25 -26.52
CA LEU A 374 12.73 1.41 -26.11
C LEU A 374 13.69 1.40 -27.31
N LEU A 375 13.51 0.46 -28.23
CA LEU A 375 14.32 0.38 -29.44
C LEU A 375 14.14 1.63 -30.31
N HIS A 376 12.94 2.14 -30.43
CA HIS A 376 12.66 3.38 -31.15
C HIS A 376 13.44 4.56 -30.56
N LEU A 377 13.40 4.73 -29.28
CA LEU A 377 14.16 5.79 -28.57
C LEU A 377 15.67 5.63 -28.74
N LEU A 378 16.18 4.39 -28.63
CA LEU A 378 17.60 4.10 -28.84
C LEU A 378 18.03 4.44 -30.24
N PHE A 379 17.29 4.06 -31.27
CA PHE A 379 17.64 4.34 -32.66
C PHE A 379 17.50 5.81 -33.01
N LEU A 380 16.54 6.50 -32.42
CA LEU A 380 16.35 7.94 -32.62
C LEU A 380 17.51 8.76 -32.07
N HIS A 381 17.98 8.44 -30.88
CA HIS A 381 19.01 9.19 -30.18
C HIS A 381 20.44 8.66 -30.42
N TRP A 382 20.56 7.40 -30.78
CA TRP A 382 21.83 6.74 -31.07
C TRP A 382 21.71 5.86 -32.32
N PRO A 383 21.75 6.46 -33.54
CA PRO A 383 21.51 5.74 -34.81
C PRO A 383 22.48 4.56 -35.07
N GLU A 384 23.67 4.61 -34.47
CA GLU A 384 24.67 3.53 -34.60
C GLU A 384 24.18 2.20 -34.01
N ALA A 385 23.24 2.23 -33.04
CA ALA A 385 22.61 1.06 -32.45
C ALA A 385 21.85 0.23 -33.49
N THR A 386 21.38 0.85 -34.59
CA THR A 386 20.64 0.14 -35.64
C THR A 386 21.49 -0.95 -36.33
N ALA A 387 22.76 -0.64 -36.58
CA ALA A 387 23.68 -1.57 -37.20
C ALA A 387 23.99 -2.76 -36.28
N ASP A 388 24.21 -2.49 -35.01
CA ASP A 388 24.47 -3.54 -34.03
C ASP A 388 23.27 -4.44 -33.80
N PHE A 389 22.08 -3.85 -33.72
CA PHE A 389 20.82 -4.56 -33.58
C PHE A 389 20.57 -5.48 -34.84
N ALA A 390 20.79 -4.97 -36.03
CA ALA A 390 20.65 -5.74 -37.25
C ALA A 390 21.63 -6.91 -37.31
N ARG A 391 22.90 -6.70 -36.92
CA ARG A 391 23.92 -7.75 -36.85
C ARG A 391 23.57 -8.88 -35.88
N GLN A 392 22.84 -8.59 -34.83
CA GLN A 392 22.40 -9.58 -33.85
C GLN A 392 21.11 -10.32 -34.26
N GLY A 393 20.61 -10.09 -35.46
CA GLY A 393 19.38 -10.73 -35.93
C GLY A 393 18.10 -9.98 -35.67
N GLY A 394 18.19 -8.72 -35.23
CA GLY A 394 17.02 -7.89 -34.90
C GLY A 394 16.10 -7.62 -36.09
N HIS A 395 16.65 -7.54 -37.30
CA HIS A 395 15.85 -7.38 -38.51
C HIS A 395 14.83 -8.52 -38.70
N TRP A 396 15.28 -9.77 -38.54
CA TRP A 396 14.39 -10.92 -38.62
C TRP A 396 13.32 -10.92 -37.54
N ALA A 397 13.69 -10.57 -36.30
CA ALA A 397 12.74 -10.49 -35.19
C ALA A 397 11.62 -9.47 -35.45
N LEU A 398 11.97 -8.29 -35.99
CA LEU A 398 10.99 -7.27 -36.35
C LEU A 398 10.09 -7.69 -37.53
N GLU A 399 10.62 -8.42 -38.51
CA GLU A 399 9.83 -8.94 -39.62
C GLU A 399 8.74 -9.91 -39.16
N GLN A 400 9.04 -10.76 -38.17
CA GLN A 400 8.06 -11.66 -37.56
C GLN A 400 6.92 -10.91 -36.88
N LEU A 401 7.19 -9.76 -36.24
CA LEU A 401 6.19 -8.95 -35.55
C LEU A 401 5.22 -8.22 -36.48
N GLN A 402 5.53 -8.11 -37.77
CA GLN A 402 4.62 -7.54 -38.77
C GLN A 402 3.34 -8.37 -38.97
N SER A 403 3.36 -9.64 -38.58
CA SER A 403 2.18 -10.49 -38.60
C SER A 403 1.19 -10.22 -37.41
N THR A 404 1.62 -9.49 -36.42
CA THR A 404 0.80 -9.14 -35.24
C THR A 404 0.17 -7.75 -35.43
N PRO A 405 -1.15 -7.64 -35.61
CA PRO A 405 -1.80 -6.36 -35.96
C PRO A 405 -1.47 -5.21 -35.02
N GLU A 406 -1.40 -5.48 -33.74
CA GLU A 406 -1.16 -4.47 -32.70
C GLU A 406 0.27 -3.90 -32.73
N LEU A 407 1.23 -4.67 -33.24
CA LEU A 407 2.66 -4.34 -33.25
C LEU A 407 3.19 -3.97 -34.63
N GLN A 408 2.39 -4.23 -35.68
CA GLN A 408 2.80 -4.13 -37.07
C GLN A 408 3.36 -2.77 -37.45
N GLU A 409 2.67 -1.70 -37.06
CA GLU A 409 3.06 -0.35 -37.42
C GLU A 409 4.38 0.06 -36.75
N ARG A 410 4.54 -0.26 -35.47
CA ARG A 410 5.78 0.01 -34.72
C ARG A 410 6.96 -0.79 -35.24
N ALA A 411 6.75 -2.09 -35.56
CA ALA A 411 7.80 -2.94 -36.16
C ALA A 411 8.24 -2.42 -37.51
N ARG A 412 7.31 -1.97 -38.36
CA ARG A 412 7.60 -1.38 -39.67
C ARG A 412 8.43 -0.10 -39.53
N ALA A 413 8.04 0.79 -38.61
CA ALA A 413 8.79 2.03 -38.37
C ALA A 413 10.25 1.77 -37.98
N LEU A 414 10.50 0.77 -37.12
CA LEU A 414 11.84 0.36 -36.75
C LEU A 414 12.65 -0.26 -37.92
N LEU A 415 12.00 -1.09 -38.74
CA LEU A 415 12.62 -1.65 -39.92
C LEU A 415 13.03 -0.54 -40.90
N ASP A 416 12.22 0.49 -41.08
CA ASP A 416 12.55 1.64 -41.92
C ASP A 416 13.75 2.43 -41.38
N MET A 417 13.86 2.57 -40.05
CA MET A 417 15.03 3.19 -39.41
C MET A 417 16.32 2.40 -39.65
N ILE A 418 16.25 1.06 -39.60
CA ILE A 418 17.40 0.17 -39.87
C ILE A 418 17.86 0.26 -41.33
N ARG A 419 16.94 0.44 -42.26
CA ARG A 419 17.22 0.49 -43.71
C ARG A 419 17.75 1.85 -44.17
N GLN A 420 17.59 2.91 -43.36
CA GLN A 420 18.15 4.20 -43.71
C GLN A 420 19.67 4.18 -43.59
N PRO A 421 20.41 4.60 -44.61
CA PRO A 421 21.86 4.67 -44.54
C PRO A 421 22.25 5.72 -43.48
N LEU A 422 23.14 5.34 -42.57
CA LEU A 422 23.77 6.27 -41.64
C LEU A 422 24.41 7.37 -42.49
N GLY A 423 23.88 8.60 -42.40
CA GLY A 423 24.48 9.75 -43.03
C GLY A 423 25.94 9.92 -42.55
N PRO A 424 26.81 10.57 -43.32
CA PRO A 424 28.20 10.76 -42.93
C PRO A 424 28.26 11.42 -41.59
N SER A 425 28.92 10.77 -40.62
CA SER A 425 29.11 11.26 -39.25
C SER A 425 29.71 12.65 -39.28
N THR A 426 28.95 13.64 -38.89
CA THR A 426 29.47 14.99 -38.57
C THR A 426 30.24 14.96 -37.25
N PHE A 427 31.38 14.31 -37.24
CA PHE A 427 32.40 14.54 -36.23
C PHE A 427 33.36 15.60 -36.80
N SER A 428 33.19 16.83 -36.35
CA SER A 428 34.22 17.85 -36.43
C SER A 428 34.35 18.48 -35.04
#